data_ca7c689f394718bcc4f306f876ba477e
#
_entry.id   ca7c689f394718bcc4f306f876ba477e
#
_cell.length_a   1.000
_cell.length_b   1.000
_cell.length_c   1.000
_cell.angle_alpha   90.00
_cell.angle_beta   90.00
_cell.angle_gamma   90.00
#
_symmetry.space_group_name_H-M   'P 1'
#
loop_
_entity.id
_entity.type
_entity.pdbx_description
1 polymer ?
#
loop_
_entity_poly.entity_id
_entity_poly.type
_entity_poly.pdbx_seq_one_letter_code
_entity_poly.pdbx_strand_id
1 'polypeptide(L)'
;EPNSADAQYRFAIAASYLAEVGQELHDKTLAFSAAESGIPAAERAVALNANSAEYNRILGTLCGQAISGNGLAALKYGKCALNSVNRAIELDPKSSDAFLSQGVGYFYLPSALGGGVDMAVKDFQKALELNPKSAEAYLWLGIAMRRTNRNPEARKALESALELNPNRLWAKQQLDKIPPK
;
A
#
# COMPACT_ATOMS: atom_id res chain seq x y z
N GLU A 1 -17.52 -4.99 -19.85
CA GLU A 1 -18.75 -5.66 -19.35
C GLU A 1 -18.94 -5.34 -17.87
N PRO A 2 -20.05 -4.71 -17.46
CA PRO A 2 -20.27 -4.29 -16.05
C PRO A 2 -20.30 -5.45 -15.05
N ASN A 3 -20.52 -6.68 -15.52
CA ASN A 3 -20.63 -7.89 -14.71
C ASN A 3 -19.36 -8.77 -14.73
N SER A 4 -18.24 -8.29 -15.30
CA SER A 4 -16.97 -9.00 -15.25
C SER A 4 -16.19 -8.59 -14.00
N ALA A 5 -15.95 -9.53 -13.09
CA ALA A 5 -15.12 -9.30 -11.90
C ALA A 5 -13.71 -8.81 -12.29
N ASP A 6 -13.13 -9.39 -13.35
CA ASP A 6 -11.82 -8.99 -13.85
C ASP A 6 -11.81 -7.57 -14.42
N ALA A 7 -12.85 -7.15 -15.13
CA ALA A 7 -12.95 -5.76 -15.62
C ALA A 7 -13.05 -4.75 -14.46
N GLN A 8 -13.85 -5.06 -13.44
CA GLN A 8 -13.97 -4.25 -12.23
C GLN A 8 -12.62 -4.17 -11.49
N TYR A 9 -11.95 -5.29 -11.33
CA TYR A 9 -10.63 -5.37 -10.72
C TYR A 9 -9.58 -4.57 -11.48
N ARG A 10 -9.53 -4.65 -12.82
CA ARG A 10 -8.58 -3.86 -13.64
C ARG A 10 -8.82 -2.35 -13.47
N PHE A 11 -10.06 -1.91 -13.41
CA PHE A 11 -10.36 -0.52 -13.12
C PHE A 11 -9.88 -0.12 -11.72
N ALA A 12 -10.12 -0.97 -10.71
CA ALA A 12 -9.67 -0.73 -9.35
C ALA A 12 -8.12 -0.62 -9.26
N ILE A 13 -7.38 -1.50 -9.97
CA ILE A 13 -5.91 -1.40 -10.05
C ILE A 13 -5.48 -0.08 -10.69
N ALA A 14 -6.08 0.30 -11.81
CA ALA A 14 -5.73 1.55 -12.48
C ALA A 14 -5.98 2.76 -11.59
N ALA A 15 -7.09 2.77 -10.83
CA ALA A 15 -7.39 3.80 -9.86
C ALA A 15 -6.37 3.84 -8.71
N SER A 16 -5.93 2.67 -8.22
CA SER A 16 -4.90 2.57 -7.18
C SER A 16 -3.55 3.14 -7.67
N TYR A 17 -3.13 2.81 -8.88
CA TYR A 17 -1.90 3.40 -9.46
C TYR A 17 -2.01 4.92 -9.63
N LEU A 18 -3.16 5.41 -10.07
CA LEU A 18 -3.38 6.85 -10.18
C LEU A 18 -3.33 7.54 -8.81
N ALA A 19 -3.87 6.90 -7.77
CA ALA A 19 -3.75 7.40 -6.39
C ALA A 19 -2.29 7.45 -5.92
N GLU A 20 -1.47 6.44 -6.25
CA GLU A 20 -0.02 6.46 -5.97
C GLU A 20 0.70 7.60 -6.70
N VAL A 21 0.38 7.84 -7.97
CA VAL A 21 0.92 9.00 -8.71
C VAL A 21 0.58 10.31 -8.00
N GLY A 22 -0.67 10.46 -7.53
CA GLY A 22 -1.06 11.63 -6.73
C GLY A 22 -0.22 11.77 -5.45
N GLN A 23 0.07 10.66 -4.77
CA GLN A 23 0.93 10.66 -3.57
C GLN A 23 2.38 11.08 -3.91
N GLU A 24 2.95 10.56 -4.99
CA GLU A 24 4.30 10.93 -5.45
C GLU A 24 4.42 12.40 -5.83
N LEU A 25 3.39 12.93 -6.47
CA LEU A 25 3.31 14.35 -6.88
C LEU A 25 2.90 15.28 -5.72
N HIS A 26 2.62 14.73 -4.53
CA HIS A 26 2.06 15.47 -3.38
C HIS A 26 0.71 16.13 -3.69
N ASP A 27 -0.01 15.65 -4.70
CA ASP A 27 -1.37 16.06 -5.04
C ASP A 27 -2.38 15.21 -4.26
N LYS A 28 -2.76 15.71 -3.09
CA LYS A 28 -3.70 15.03 -2.19
C LYS A 28 -5.10 14.89 -2.79
N THR A 29 -5.50 15.84 -3.65
CA THR A 29 -6.81 15.81 -4.30
C THR A 29 -6.87 14.69 -5.33
N LEU A 30 -5.84 14.59 -6.18
CA LEU A 30 -5.71 13.49 -7.13
C LEU A 30 -5.65 12.14 -6.42
N ALA A 31 -4.80 12.01 -5.39
CA ALA A 31 -4.65 10.77 -4.63
C ALA A 31 -5.98 10.29 -4.03
N PHE A 32 -6.71 11.21 -3.37
CA PHE A 32 -7.99 10.90 -2.75
C PHE A 32 -9.07 10.56 -3.80
N SER A 33 -9.26 11.40 -4.81
CA SER A 33 -10.31 11.21 -5.81
C SER A 33 -10.10 9.93 -6.65
N ALA A 34 -8.85 9.63 -6.98
CA ALA A 34 -8.52 8.39 -7.69
C ALA A 34 -8.83 7.16 -6.83
N ALA A 35 -8.38 7.13 -5.57
CA ALA A 35 -8.69 6.02 -4.65
C ALA A 35 -10.21 5.85 -4.45
N GLU A 36 -10.92 6.96 -4.16
CA GLU A 36 -12.36 6.92 -3.95
C GLU A 36 -13.13 6.44 -5.18
N SER A 37 -12.69 6.80 -6.39
CA SER A 37 -13.32 6.33 -7.63
C SER A 37 -13.15 4.83 -7.87
N GLY A 38 -12.06 4.23 -7.39
CA GLY A 38 -11.77 2.80 -7.55
C GLY A 38 -12.53 1.89 -6.57
N ILE A 39 -12.92 2.41 -5.39
CA ILE A 39 -13.56 1.61 -4.34
C ILE A 39 -14.82 0.88 -4.80
N PRO A 40 -15.81 1.52 -5.48
CA PRO A 40 -17.01 0.83 -5.94
C PRO A 40 -16.72 -0.33 -6.91
N ALA A 41 -15.72 -0.17 -7.76
CA ALA A 41 -15.31 -1.23 -8.67
C ALA A 41 -14.64 -2.40 -7.91
N ALA A 42 -13.78 -2.11 -6.94
CA ALA A 42 -13.19 -3.14 -6.09
C ALA A 42 -14.25 -3.88 -5.26
N GLU A 43 -15.22 -3.17 -4.68
CA GLU A 43 -16.36 -3.77 -3.98
C GLU A 43 -17.17 -4.69 -4.91
N ARG A 44 -17.38 -4.25 -6.16
CA ARG A 44 -18.08 -5.07 -7.16
C ARG A 44 -17.28 -6.32 -7.53
N ALA A 45 -15.97 -6.22 -7.69
CA ALA A 45 -15.12 -7.37 -7.95
C ALA A 45 -15.19 -8.40 -6.81
N VAL A 46 -15.11 -7.94 -5.55
CA VAL A 46 -15.27 -8.79 -4.36
C VAL A 46 -16.68 -9.39 -4.29
N ALA A 47 -17.72 -8.63 -4.58
CA ALA A 47 -19.10 -9.15 -4.59
C ALA A 47 -19.30 -10.26 -5.63
N LEU A 48 -18.61 -10.18 -6.77
CA LEU A 48 -18.66 -11.21 -7.83
C LEU A 48 -17.77 -12.43 -7.52
N ASN A 49 -16.70 -12.26 -6.75
CA ASN A 49 -15.83 -13.35 -6.28
C ASN A 49 -15.17 -13.01 -4.93
N ALA A 50 -15.88 -13.29 -3.85
CA ALA A 50 -15.45 -13.00 -2.47
C ALA A 50 -14.20 -13.81 -2.02
N ASN A 51 -13.87 -14.90 -2.72
CA ASN A 51 -12.74 -15.76 -2.39
C ASN A 51 -11.46 -15.40 -3.19
N SER A 52 -11.44 -14.33 -3.92
CA SER A 52 -10.23 -13.81 -4.54
C SER A 52 -9.42 -13.01 -3.51
N ALA A 53 -8.24 -13.50 -3.15
CA ALA A 53 -7.30 -12.76 -2.29
C ALA A 53 -6.96 -11.40 -2.89
N GLU A 54 -6.71 -11.37 -4.19
CA GLU A 54 -6.28 -10.18 -4.91
C GLU A 54 -7.39 -9.11 -4.99
N TYR A 55 -8.67 -9.51 -5.17
CA TYR A 55 -9.79 -8.55 -5.15
C TYR A 55 -9.98 -7.93 -3.76
N ASN A 56 -9.84 -8.75 -2.71
CA ASN A 56 -9.87 -8.24 -1.34
C ASN A 56 -8.68 -7.32 -1.06
N ARG A 57 -7.47 -7.68 -1.53
CA ARG A 57 -6.27 -6.86 -1.36
C ARG A 57 -6.44 -5.48 -1.98
N ILE A 58 -6.87 -5.40 -3.25
CA ILE A 58 -7.02 -4.11 -3.95
C ILE A 58 -8.10 -3.24 -3.33
N LEU A 59 -9.19 -3.84 -2.84
CA LEU A 59 -10.22 -3.11 -2.10
C LEU A 59 -9.64 -2.48 -0.83
N GLY A 60 -8.89 -3.26 -0.04
CA GLY A 60 -8.24 -2.77 1.16
C GLY A 60 -7.18 -1.70 0.88
N THR A 61 -6.41 -1.87 -0.20
CA THR A 61 -5.41 -0.87 -0.65
C THR A 61 -6.08 0.46 -1.00
N LEU A 62 -7.13 0.46 -1.82
CA LEU A 62 -7.87 1.68 -2.20
C LEU A 62 -8.50 2.37 -0.99
N CYS A 63 -9.13 1.60 -0.07
CA CYS A 63 -9.65 2.16 1.17
C CYS A 63 -8.53 2.81 2.02
N GLY A 64 -7.35 2.18 2.09
CA GLY A 64 -6.18 2.75 2.76
C GLY A 64 -5.65 4.02 2.09
N GLN A 65 -5.58 4.03 0.76
CA GLN A 65 -5.17 5.20 -0.02
C GLN A 65 -6.13 6.38 0.17
N ALA A 66 -7.43 6.14 0.25
CA ALA A 66 -8.43 7.16 0.52
C ALA A 66 -8.31 7.79 1.92
N ILE A 67 -7.69 7.09 2.88
CA ILE A 67 -7.44 7.63 4.24
C ILE A 67 -6.23 8.58 4.24
N SER A 68 -5.28 8.38 3.35
CA SER A 68 -4.00 9.10 3.35
C SER A 68 -4.22 10.61 3.20
N GLY A 69 -4.11 11.33 4.31
CA GLY A 69 -4.20 12.80 4.34
C GLY A 69 -5.53 13.37 4.81
N ASN A 70 -6.53 12.55 5.14
CA ASN A 70 -7.81 13.01 5.68
C ASN A 70 -8.28 12.14 6.86
N GLY A 71 -8.15 12.65 8.09
CA GLY A 71 -8.55 11.92 9.29
C GLY A 71 -10.06 11.57 9.34
N LEU A 72 -10.93 12.35 8.69
CA LEU A 72 -12.37 12.02 8.59
C LEU A 72 -12.61 10.83 7.66
N ALA A 73 -11.79 10.66 6.62
CA ALA A 73 -11.86 9.51 5.73
C ALA A 73 -11.54 8.19 6.45
N ALA A 74 -10.76 8.24 7.54
CA ALA A 74 -10.48 7.07 8.37
C ALA A 74 -11.76 6.50 9.01
N LEU A 75 -12.73 7.34 9.38
CA LEU A 75 -14.03 6.89 9.90
C LEU A 75 -14.84 6.15 8.83
N LYS A 76 -14.75 6.59 7.58
CA LYS A 76 -15.48 5.98 6.45
C LYS A 76 -14.81 4.70 5.97
N TYR A 77 -13.48 4.73 5.78
CA TYR A 77 -12.76 3.68 5.06
C TYR A 77 -11.88 2.78 5.93
N GLY A 78 -11.68 3.09 7.22
CA GLY A 78 -10.76 2.35 8.09
C GLY A 78 -11.10 0.87 8.24
N LYS A 79 -12.40 0.54 8.45
CA LYS A 79 -12.84 -0.85 8.54
C LYS A 79 -12.67 -1.59 7.21
N CYS A 80 -12.98 -0.92 6.09
CA CYS A 80 -12.77 -1.47 4.76
C CYS A 80 -11.30 -1.83 4.56
N ALA A 81 -10.38 -0.90 4.83
CA ALA A 81 -8.95 -1.11 4.65
C ALA A 81 -8.44 -2.33 5.43
N LEU A 82 -8.74 -2.39 6.75
CA LEU A 82 -8.26 -3.47 7.61
C LEU A 82 -8.90 -4.82 7.27
N ASN A 83 -10.23 -4.88 7.15
CA ASN A 83 -10.94 -6.14 6.96
C ASN A 83 -10.60 -6.77 5.61
N SER A 84 -10.51 -5.96 4.56
CA SER A 84 -10.24 -6.46 3.22
C SER A 84 -8.80 -6.98 3.08
N VAL A 85 -7.80 -6.28 3.65
CA VAL A 85 -6.42 -6.78 3.62
C VAL A 85 -6.26 -8.03 4.49
N ASN A 86 -6.87 -8.08 5.67
CA ASN A 86 -6.86 -9.28 6.51
C ASN A 86 -7.50 -10.47 5.77
N ARG A 87 -8.62 -10.24 5.08
CA ARG A 87 -9.27 -11.26 4.27
C ARG A 87 -8.39 -11.74 3.12
N ALA A 88 -7.65 -10.85 2.50
CA ALA A 88 -6.67 -11.22 1.46
C ALA A 88 -5.59 -12.16 2.00
N ILE A 89 -5.04 -11.88 3.18
CA ILE A 89 -4.03 -12.74 3.84
C ILE A 89 -4.61 -14.07 4.27
N GLU A 90 -5.85 -14.11 4.78
CA GLU A 90 -6.53 -15.37 5.11
C GLU A 90 -6.70 -16.27 3.87
N LEU A 91 -7.02 -15.67 2.72
CA LEU A 91 -7.22 -16.38 1.46
C LEU A 91 -5.91 -16.81 0.82
N ASP A 92 -4.86 -16.00 0.92
CA ASP A 92 -3.51 -16.32 0.44
C ASP A 92 -2.44 -15.86 1.45
N PRO A 93 -2.07 -16.73 2.41
CA PRO A 93 -1.04 -16.43 3.39
C PRO A 93 0.38 -16.29 2.83
N LYS A 94 0.56 -16.55 1.52
CA LYS A 94 1.84 -16.40 0.82
C LYS A 94 1.87 -15.18 -0.11
N SER A 95 0.85 -14.37 -0.12
CA SER A 95 0.81 -13.14 -0.91
C SER A 95 1.73 -12.07 -0.32
N SER A 96 2.87 -11.85 -0.98
CA SER A 96 3.78 -10.74 -0.66
C SER A 96 3.06 -9.38 -0.68
N ASP A 97 2.21 -9.17 -1.69
CA ASP A 97 1.50 -7.91 -1.88
C ASP A 97 0.42 -7.67 -0.82
N ALA A 98 -0.17 -8.73 -0.25
CA ALA A 98 -1.11 -8.59 0.85
C ALA A 98 -0.41 -8.14 2.13
N PHE A 99 0.78 -8.70 2.46
CA PHE A 99 1.59 -8.23 3.57
C PHE A 99 2.13 -6.82 3.33
N LEU A 100 2.53 -6.48 2.11
CA LEU A 100 2.90 -5.10 1.76
C LEU A 100 1.73 -4.14 2.04
N SER A 101 0.52 -4.47 1.59
CA SER A 101 -0.68 -3.64 1.82
C SER A 101 -1.02 -3.52 3.30
N GLN A 102 -0.87 -4.59 4.10
CA GLN A 102 -1.07 -4.57 5.55
C GLN A 102 -0.03 -3.67 6.22
N GLY A 103 1.24 -3.80 5.87
CA GLY A 103 2.31 -2.96 6.39
C GLY A 103 2.09 -1.47 6.09
N VAL A 104 1.62 -1.12 4.89
CA VAL A 104 1.22 0.27 4.56
C VAL A 104 0.07 0.72 5.46
N GLY A 105 -0.92 -0.13 5.70
CA GLY A 105 -2.00 0.15 6.64
C GLY A 105 -1.48 0.44 8.06
N TYR A 106 -0.61 -0.40 8.60
CA TYR A 106 -0.01 -0.19 9.91
C TYR A 106 0.89 1.05 9.98
N PHE A 107 1.58 1.38 8.90
CA PHE A 107 2.41 2.58 8.84
C PHE A 107 1.62 3.88 9.09
N TYR A 108 0.39 3.94 8.63
CA TYR A 108 -0.49 5.10 8.83
C TYR A 108 -1.36 4.99 10.09
N LEU A 109 -1.60 3.78 10.61
CA LEU A 109 -2.40 3.57 11.81
C LEU A 109 -1.58 3.92 13.06
N PRO A 110 -2.10 4.77 13.97
CA PRO A 110 -1.43 5.06 15.23
C PRO A 110 -1.19 3.83 16.09
N SER A 111 -0.06 3.80 16.84
CA SER A 111 0.29 2.68 17.71
C SER A 111 -0.78 2.41 18.80
N ALA A 112 -1.44 3.44 19.30
CA ALA A 112 -2.55 3.32 20.24
C ALA A 112 -3.77 2.57 19.68
N LEU A 113 -3.85 2.44 18.35
CA LEU A 113 -4.91 1.69 17.65
C LEU A 113 -4.40 0.36 17.07
N GLY A 114 -3.26 -0.13 17.54
CA GLY A 114 -2.67 -1.39 17.11
C GLY A 114 -1.84 -1.33 15.83
N GLY A 115 -1.49 -0.12 15.35
CA GLY A 115 -0.60 0.11 14.22
C GLY A 115 0.79 0.53 14.64
N GLY A 116 1.42 1.34 13.80
CA GLY A 116 2.73 1.93 14.03
C GLY A 116 3.82 1.35 13.15
N VAL A 117 4.94 2.05 13.15
CA VAL A 117 6.05 1.76 12.22
C VAL A 117 6.65 0.37 12.47
N ASP A 118 6.72 -0.08 13.73
CA ASP A 118 7.31 -1.39 14.06
C ASP A 118 6.46 -2.55 13.50
N MET A 119 5.13 -2.42 13.51
CA MET A 119 4.24 -3.39 12.89
C MET A 119 4.40 -3.37 11.37
N ALA A 120 4.45 -2.17 10.78
CA ALA A 120 4.68 -2.00 9.36
C ALA A 120 5.99 -2.63 8.88
N VAL A 121 7.09 -2.42 9.63
CA VAL A 121 8.40 -3.02 9.30
C VAL A 121 8.34 -4.54 9.28
N LYS A 122 7.66 -5.18 10.24
CA LYS A 122 7.49 -6.64 10.27
C LYS A 122 6.79 -7.14 8.99
N ASP A 123 5.74 -6.46 8.55
CA ASP A 123 5.00 -6.86 7.37
C ASP A 123 5.79 -6.60 6.07
N PHE A 124 6.53 -5.48 5.98
CA PHE A 124 7.42 -5.26 4.84
C PHE A 124 8.54 -6.29 4.76
N GLN A 125 9.10 -6.70 5.91
CA GLN A 125 10.06 -7.79 5.96
C GLN A 125 9.42 -9.12 5.54
N LYS A 126 8.19 -9.39 6.00
CA LYS A 126 7.44 -10.58 5.57
C LYS A 126 7.14 -10.57 4.08
N ALA A 127 6.77 -9.44 3.52
CA ALA A 127 6.60 -9.28 2.08
C ALA A 127 7.91 -9.60 1.32
N LEU A 128 9.07 -9.15 1.82
CA LEU A 128 10.38 -9.43 1.23
C LEU A 128 10.84 -10.89 1.42
N GLU A 129 10.46 -11.55 2.51
CA GLU A 129 10.68 -13.01 2.66
C GLU A 129 9.92 -13.80 1.59
N LEU A 130 8.70 -13.38 1.27
CA LEU A 130 7.84 -14.03 0.27
C LEU A 130 8.23 -13.65 -1.16
N ASN A 131 8.63 -12.41 -1.40
CA ASN A 131 9.13 -11.91 -2.68
C ASN A 131 10.34 -11.00 -2.51
N PRO A 132 11.57 -11.54 -2.54
CA PRO A 132 12.81 -10.76 -2.39
C PRO A 132 13.07 -9.75 -3.53
N LYS A 133 12.25 -9.78 -4.60
CA LYS A 133 12.36 -8.86 -5.75
C LYS A 133 11.25 -7.79 -5.76
N SER A 134 10.56 -7.58 -4.65
CA SER A 134 9.56 -6.53 -4.53
C SER A 134 10.21 -5.16 -4.31
N ALA A 135 10.33 -4.38 -5.38
CA ALA A 135 10.82 -3.00 -5.30
C ALA A 135 9.96 -2.13 -4.36
N GLU A 136 8.64 -2.35 -4.38
CA GLU A 136 7.70 -1.62 -3.53
C GLU A 136 7.87 -1.96 -2.04
N ALA A 137 8.10 -3.23 -1.69
CA ALA A 137 8.35 -3.61 -0.30
C ALA A 137 9.67 -3.00 0.22
N TYR A 138 10.71 -2.93 -0.60
CA TYR A 138 11.94 -2.20 -0.24
C TYR A 138 11.71 -0.70 -0.11
N LEU A 139 10.95 -0.09 -1.00
CA LEU A 139 10.58 1.33 -0.91
C LEU A 139 9.89 1.65 0.42
N TRP A 140 8.85 0.90 0.76
CA TRP A 140 8.11 1.10 1.99
C TRP A 140 8.92 0.79 3.25
N LEU A 141 9.77 -0.24 3.21
CA LEU A 141 10.72 -0.53 4.29
C LEU A 141 11.67 0.66 4.50
N GLY A 142 12.22 1.23 3.42
CA GLY A 142 13.07 2.39 3.49
C GLY A 142 12.37 3.63 4.06
N ILE A 143 11.11 3.88 3.66
CA ILE A 143 10.27 4.96 4.21
C ILE A 143 10.06 4.75 5.72
N ALA A 144 9.75 3.53 6.15
CA ALA A 144 9.53 3.19 7.55
C ALA A 144 10.79 3.37 8.39
N MET A 145 11.94 2.90 7.89
CA MET A 145 13.23 3.08 8.56
C MET A 145 13.61 4.55 8.69
N ARG A 146 13.41 5.34 7.64
CA ARG A 146 13.67 6.79 7.69
C ARG A 146 12.79 7.49 8.72
N ARG A 147 11.51 7.12 8.83
CA ARG A 147 10.59 7.70 9.82
C ARG A 147 11.02 7.46 11.27
N THR A 148 11.79 6.41 11.52
CA THR A 148 12.37 6.08 12.83
C THR A 148 13.83 6.49 12.97
N ASN A 149 14.34 7.36 12.08
CA ASN A 149 15.72 7.86 12.05
C ASN A 149 16.79 6.75 11.86
N ARG A 150 16.41 5.58 11.37
CA ARG A 150 17.30 4.48 11.00
C ARG A 150 17.85 4.72 9.59
N ASN A 151 18.57 5.82 9.44
CA ASN A 151 19.00 6.33 8.13
C ASN A 151 19.90 5.37 7.34
N PRO A 152 20.87 4.63 7.94
CA PRO A 152 21.69 3.65 7.19
C PRO A 152 20.85 2.53 6.60
N GLU A 153 19.91 1.96 7.36
CA GLU A 153 19.02 0.89 6.89
C GLU A 153 18.01 1.43 5.86
N ALA A 154 17.49 2.65 6.08
CA ALA A 154 16.61 3.31 5.13
C ALA A 154 17.28 3.48 3.76
N ARG A 155 18.53 3.97 3.75
CA ARG A 155 19.33 4.12 2.53
C ARG A 155 19.49 2.80 1.81
N LYS A 156 19.93 1.75 2.51
CA LYS A 156 20.11 0.42 1.92
C LYS A 156 18.83 -0.12 1.28
N ALA A 157 17.69 0.02 1.96
CA ALA A 157 16.41 -0.44 1.43
C ALA A 157 15.99 0.35 0.18
N LEU A 158 16.15 1.69 0.20
CA LEU A 158 15.82 2.54 -0.96
C LEU A 158 16.74 2.30 -2.17
N GLU A 159 18.03 2.04 -1.92
CA GLU A 159 18.98 1.63 -2.97
C GLU A 159 18.55 0.30 -3.59
N SER A 160 18.16 -0.71 -2.78
CA SER A 160 17.62 -1.98 -3.29
C SER A 160 16.32 -1.79 -4.08
N ALA A 161 15.44 -0.87 -3.67
CA ALA A 161 14.25 -0.53 -4.44
C ALA A 161 14.61 0.04 -5.83
N LEU A 162 15.64 0.89 -5.90
CA LEU A 162 16.12 1.51 -7.14
C LEU A 162 16.92 0.54 -8.03
N GLU A 163 17.62 -0.43 -7.45
CA GLU A 163 18.24 -1.51 -8.21
C GLU A 163 17.19 -2.36 -8.96
N LEU A 164 16.04 -2.62 -8.32
CA LEU A 164 14.94 -3.37 -8.90
C LEU A 164 14.07 -2.52 -9.84
N ASN A 165 13.88 -1.25 -9.52
CA ASN A 165 13.13 -0.29 -10.35
C ASN A 165 13.85 1.07 -10.40
N PRO A 166 14.79 1.26 -11.35
CA PRO A 166 15.58 2.50 -11.45
C PRO A 166 14.76 3.76 -11.74
N ASN A 167 13.54 3.60 -12.23
CA ASN A 167 12.66 4.72 -12.58
C ASN A 167 11.64 5.07 -11.49
N ARG A 168 11.69 4.40 -10.32
CA ARG A 168 10.76 4.69 -9.22
C ARG A 168 11.08 6.06 -8.61
N LEU A 169 10.35 7.08 -9.06
CA LEU A 169 10.59 8.47 -8.64
C LEU A 169 10.48 8.64 -7.13
N TRP A 170 9.49 8.01 -6.53
CA TRP A 170 9.28 8.14 -5.08
C TRP A 170 10.46 7.58 -4.26
N ALA A 171 11.09 6.49 -4.71
CA ALA A 171 12.29 5.97 -4.06
C ALA A 171 13.46 6.97 -4.11
N LYS A 172 13.67 7.63 -5.26
CA LYS A 172 14.67 8.72 -5.39
C LYS A 172 14.38 9.87 -4.44
N GLN A 173 13.14 10.35 -4.42
CA GLN A 173 12.70 11.43 -3.52
C GLN A 173 12.89 11.08 -2.04
N GLN A 174 12.68 9.82 -1.65
CA GLN A 174 12.88 9.40 -0.27
C GLN A 174 14.37 9.28 0.08
N LEU A 175 15.19 8.84 -0.85
CA LEU A 175 16.64 8.74 -0.68
C LEU A 175 17.27 10.13 -0.50
N ASP A 176 16.83 11.12 -1.28
CA ASP A 176 17.29 12.51 -1.21
C ASP A 176 16.98 13.17 0.15
N LYS A 177 15.97 12.67 0.87
CA LYS A 177 15.61 13.17 2.21
C LYS A 177 16.50 12.59 3.32
N ILE A 178 17.37 11.64 3.02
CA ILE A 178 18.30 11.05 4.01
C ILE A 178 19.59 11.88 4.01
N PRO A 179 20.04 12.42 5.16
CA PRO A 179 21.30 13.17 5.24
C PRO A 179 22.46 12.39 4.65
N PRO A 180 23.40 13.05 3.95
CA PRO A 180 24.63 12.40 3.53
C PRO A 180 25.39 11.85 4.75
N LYS A 181 26.22 10.82 4.52
CA LYS A 181 27.06 10.23 5.56
C LYS A 181 28.12 11.21 6.02
#